data_c6f9913cca368490d8a988b34fc3bf1d
#
_entry.id   c6f9913cca368490d8a988b34fc3bf1d
#
_cell.length_a   1.000
_cell.length_b   1.000
_cell.length_c   1.000
_cell.angle_alpha   90.00
_cell.angle_beta   90.00
_cell.angle_gamma   90.00
#
_symmetry.space_group_name_H-M   'P 1'
#
loop_
_entity.id
_entity.type
_entity.pdbx_description
1 polymer ?
#
loop_
_entity_poly.entity_id
_entity_poly.type
_entity_poly.pdbx_seq_one_letter_code
_entity_poly.pdbx_strand_id
1 'polypeptide(L)'
;ISSVQELRDQLSISMQWSQVSSPLLESLEMDRVRFPEVYEERAARYRLEPYRLKLSYTLERLRLTQIRNKQLADAGWQFSPEVKPVASTNNSFDDLLHYRSVDEFKNELELIRNSLVSTDLTCEPLDTLLNQVHIFGFSLASLDIRQESTRHSDALDELTRYLDLPESYGLMNEESRVTWLMKELNTRRPLIPPAFDWSKSTQETISVFHMLHRLQKEFGTRICRSYVISMSHTASDLLEVLLLAKESGLIDPTLGAADFLVVPLFETVEDLQHAPSVMESLLQADVYRELLPRVGEKIQPLQELMLGYSD
;
A
#
# COMPACT_ATOMS: atom_id res chain seq x y z
N ILE A 1 -0.38 15.17 14.30
CA ILE A 1 0.06 16.57 14.43
C ILE A 1 -0.01 16.98 15.89
N SER A 2 -1.16 16.89 16.58
CA SER A 2 -1.29 17.32 17.98
C SER A 2 -0.27 16.65 18.91
N SER A 3 -0.12 15.32 18.83
CA SER A 3 0.83 14.57 19.65
C SER A 3 2.29 14.99 19.41
N VAL A 4 2.66 15.32 18.17
CA VAL A 4 4.02 15.84 17.87
C VAL A 4 4.20 17.26 18.41
N GLN A 5 3.13 18.07 18.40
CA GLN A 5 3.17 19.42 18.98
C GLN A 5 3.33 19.36 20.49
N GLU A 6 2.58 18.53 21.18
CA GLU A 6 2.70 18.30 22.61
C GLU A 6 4.09 17.77 22.98
N LEU A 7 4.61 16.79 22.21
CA LEU A 7 5.95 16.26 22.38
C LEU A 7 7.01 17.36 22.22
N ARG A 8 6.91 18.22 21.21
CA ARG A 8 7.81 19.36 21.01
C ARG A 8 7.81 20.28 22.24
N ASP A 9 6.62 20.57 22.77
CA ASP A 9 6.47 21.51 23.88
C ASP A 9 7.01 20.91 25.20
N GLN A 10 6.98 19.59 25.36
CA GLN A 10 7.51 18.88 26.53
C GLN A 10 9.02 18.60 26.42
N LEU A 11 9.56 18.28 25.25
CA LEU A 11 10.93 17.84 25.07
C LEU A 11 11.92 19.01 24.98
N SER A 12 12.14 19.66 26.11
CA SER A 12 12.96 20.86 26.29
C SER A 12 14.35 20.51 26.85
N ILE A 13 15.17 19.82 26.05
CA ILE A 13 16.52 19.43 26.45
C ILE A 13 17.54 20.29 25.71
N SER A 14 18.40 21.00 26.47
CA SER A 14 19.43 21.87 25.92
C SER A 14 20.73 21.13 25.71
N MET A 15 21.39 21.40 24.59
CA MET A 15 22.76 20.93 24.29
C MET A 15 23.82 21.40 25.31
N GLN A 16 23.50 22.33 26.16
CA GLN A 16 24.38 22.77 27.25
C GLN A 16 24.49 21.71 28.35
N TRP A 17 23.44 20.87 28.50
CA TRP A 17 23.31 19.92 29.60
C TRP A 17 23.34 18.45 29.17
N SER A 18 23.10 18.19 27.88
CA SER A 18 23.10 16.83 27.35
C SER A 18 23.75 16.80 25.96
N GLN A 19 24.51 15.75 25.70
CA GLN A 19 25.05 15.51 24.37
C GLN A 19 23.92 15.11 23.43
N VAL A 20 24.12 15.37 22.13
CA VAL A 20 23.19 15.02 21.06
C VAL A 20 23.92 14.17 20.04
N SER A 21 23.29 13.13 19.54
CA SER A 21 23.92 12.23 18.59
C SER A 21 24.27 12.92 17.26
N SER A 22 25.40 12.57 16.66
CA SER A 22 25.81 13.10 15.36
C SER A 22 24.78 12.92 14.25
N PRO A 23 24.08 11.74 14.15
CA PRO A 23 23.05 11.57 13.15
C PRO A 23 21.88 12.55 13.29
N LEU A 24 21.50 12.94 14.52
CA LEU A 24 20.45 13.96 14.72
C LEU A 24 20.93 15.34 14.27
N LEU A 25 22.17 15.70 14.56
CA LEU A 25 22.75 16.99 14.14
C LEU A 25 22.85 17.09 12.61
N GLU A 26 23.30 16.00 11.94
CA GLU A 26 23.34 15.92 10.49
C GLU A 26 21.93 16.07 9.88
N SER A 27 20.94 15.41 10.45
CA SER A 27 19.55 15.53 10.03
C SER A 27 19.02 16.96 10.18
N LEU A 28 19.40 17.68 11.25
CA LEU A 28 19.01 19.08 11.45
C LEU A 28 19.60 20.03 10.38
N GLU A 29 20.85 19.79 9.95
CA GLU A 29 21.46 20.57 8.87
C GLU A 29 20.77 20.31 7.52
N MET A 30 20.38 19.07 7.25
CA MET A 30 19.59 18.73 6.06
C MET A 30 18.21 19.42 6.11
N ASP A 31 17.55 19.40 7.27
CA ASP A 31 16.23 20.03 7.44
C ASP A 31 16.30 21.55 7.33
N ARG A 32 17.39 22.15 7.80
CA ARG A 32 17.64 23.59 7.66
C ARG A 32 17.68 24.03 6.21
N VAL A 33 18.34 23.24 5.35
CA VAL A 33 18.40 23.50 3.91
C VAL A 33 17.02 23.31 3.26
N ARG A 34 16.31 22.29 3.71
CA ARG A 34 14.99 21.90 3.17
C ARG A 34 13.87 22.86 3.58
N PHE A 35 13.93 23.39 4.81
CA PHE A 35 12.92 24.27 5.43
C PHE A 35 13.53 25.56 5.98
N PRO A 36 14.07 26.44 5.13
CA PRO A 36 14.73 27.65 5.59
C PRO A 36 13.79 28.57 6.39
N GLU A 37 12.51 28.66 6.00
CA GLU A 37 11.52 29.48 6.69
C GLU A 37 11.26 29.00 8.13
N VAL A 38 11.15 27.68 8.33
CA VAL A 38 11.00 27.10 9.68
C VAL A 38 12.24 27.39 10.51
N TYR A 39 13.43 27.32 9.90
CA TYR A 39 14.68 27.66 10.58
C TYR A 39 14.69 29.13 11.03
N GLU A 40 14.39 30.05 10.14
CA GLU A 40 14.38 31.49 10.45
C GLU A 40 13.38 31.80 11.57
N GLU A 41 12.20 31.20 11.55
CA GLU A 41 11.18 31.41 12.58
C GLU A 41 11.55 30.81 13.93
N ARG A 42 12.18 29.62 13.94
CA ARG A 42 12.35 28.81 15.16
C ARG A 42 13.77 28.79 15.70
N ALA A 43 14.80 29.03 14.88
CA ALA A 43 16.19 28.90 15.29
C ALA A 43 16.57 29.88 16.41
N ALA A 44 16.06 31.09 16.40
CA ALA A 44 16.33 32.08 17.47
C ALA A 44 15.82 31.55 18.82
N ARG A 45 14.66 30.90 18.83
CA ARG A 45 14.02 30.39 20.06
C ARG A 45 14.59 29.06 20.52
N TYR A 46 14.92 28.15 19.59
CA TYR A 46 15.33 26.77 19.88
C TYR A 46 16.79 26.49 19.54
N ARG A 47 17.64 27.54 19.50
CA ARG A 47 19.05 27.41 19.10
C ARG A 47 19.82 26.32 19.85
N LEU A 48 19.52 26.13 21.13
CA LEU A 48 20.17 25.14 21.99
C LEU A 48 19.29 23.93 22.29
N GLU A 49 18.12 23.82 21.66
CA GLU A 49 17.14 22.77 21.91
C GLU A 49 16.90 21.93 20.62
N PRO A 50 17.82 21.06 20.23
CA PRO A 50 17.83 20.38 18.94
C PRO A 50 16.61 19.48 18.74
N TYR A 51 16.11 18.87 19.80
CA TYR A 51 14.90 18.04 19.72
C TYR A 51 13.66 18.84 19.37
N ARG A 52 13.49 20.02 19.96
CA ARG A 52 12.39 20.94 19.61
C ARG A 52 12.50 21.47 18.19
N LEU A 53 13.72 21.78 17.77
CA LEU A 53 13.96 22.21 16.39
C LEU A 53 13.62 21.08 15.40
N LYS A 54 14.07 19.84 15.65
CA LYS A 54 13.74 18.68 14.83
C LYS A 54 12.23 18.45 14.76
N LEU A 55 11.54 18.47 15.88
CA LEU A 55 10.08 18.31 15.94
C LEU A 55 9.33 19.46 15.25
N SER A 56 9.93 20.65 15.15
CA SER A 56 9.34 21.77 14.38
C SER A 56 9.38 21.48 12.88
N TYR A 57 10.46 20.91 12.34
CA TYR A 57 10.54 20.46 10.96
C TYR A 57 9.57 19.29 10.70
N THR A 58 9.53 18.32 11.60
CA THR A 58 8.58 17.19 11.53
C THR A 58 7.13 17.67 11.49
N LEU A 59 6.77 18.66 12.30
CA LEU A 59 5.43 19.30 12.29
C LEU A 59 5.12 19.95 10.95
N GLU A 60 6.07 20.65 10.35
CA GLU A 60 5.86 21.29 9.07
C GLU A 60 5.67 20.25 7.97
N ARG A 61 6.49 19.19 7.93
CA ARG A 61 6.31 18.07 7.01
C ARG A 61 4.93 17.43 7.14
N LEU A 62 4.45 17.21 8.37
CA LEU A 62 3.10 16.64 8.62
C LEU A 62 1.98 17.58 8.12
N ARG A 63 2.15 18.90 8.29
CA ARG A 63 1.18 19.89 7.78
C ARG A 63 1.12 19.87 6.25
N LEU A 64 2.28 19.85 5.59
CA LEU A 64 2.36 19.77 4.14
C LEU A 64 1.76 18.48 3.62
N THR A 65 1.99 17.34 4.32
CA THR A 65 1.36 16.05 4.02
C THR A 65 -0.17 16.14 4.15
N GLN A 66 -0.68 16.78 5.20
CA GLN A 66 -2.12 17.00 5.41
C GLN A 66 -2.74 17.86 4.31
N ILE A 67 -2.07 18.97 3.94
CA ILE A 67 -2.53 19.86 2.86
C ILE A 67 -2.61 19.10 1.54
N ARG A 68 -1.55 18.35 1.19
CA ARG A 68 -1.51 17.53 -0.01
C ARG A 68 -2.64 16.50 -0.04
N ASN A 69 -2.82 15.74 1.05
CA ASN A 69 -3.88 14.74 1.14
C ASN A 69 -5.28 15.38 1.01
N LYS A 70 -5.48 16.55 1.57
CA LYS A 70 -6.73 17.31 1.40
C LYS A 70 -6.94 17.73 -0.05
N GLN A 71 -5.91 18.24 -0.73
CA GLN A 71 -5.99 18.58 -2.15
C GLN A 71 -6.33 17.38 -3.03
N LEU A 72 -5.75 16.20 -2.76
CA LEU A 72 -6.09 14.96 -3.44
C LEU A 72 -7.54 14.57 -3.20
N ALA A 73 -8.03 14.70 -1.97
CA ALA A 73 -9.42 14.40 -1.62
C ALA A 73 -10.40 15.39 -2.29
N ASP A 74 -10.09 16.68 -2.27
CA ASP A 74 -10.92 17.73 -2.88
C ASP A 74 -10.96 17.62 -4.41
N ALA A 75 -9.89 17.08 -5.03
CA ALA A 75 -9.87 16.70 -6.45
C ALA A 75 -10.74 15.48 -6.77
N GLY A 76 -11.45 14.95 -5.77
CA GLY A 76 -12.43 13.86 -5.92
C GLY A 76 -11.79 12.51 -6.18
N TRP A 77 -10.50 12.32 -5.85
CA TRP A 77 -9.80 11.06 -6.13
C TRP A 77 -10.10 10.55 -7.55
N GLN A 78 -10.31 11.49 -8.50
CA GLN A 78 -10.67 11.13 -9.88
C GLN A 78 -9.56 10.23 -10.42
N PHE A 79 -9.82 8.95 -10.35
CA PHE A 79 -9.00 7.88 -10.88
C PHE A 79 -9.12 7.78 -12.41
N SER A 80 -9.16 8.92 -13.08
CA SER A 80 -8.98 8.94 -14.53
C SER A 80 -7.54 8.51 -14.82
N PRO A 81 -7.33 7.55 -15.72
CA PRO A 81 -5.97 7.15 -16.14
C PRO A 81 -5.16 8.32 -16.71
N GLU A 82 -5.82 9.43 -17.08
CA GLU A 82 -5.21 10.64 -17.63
C GLU A 82 -4.88 11.72 -16.60
N VAL A 83 -5.27 11.58 -15.34
CA VAL A 83 -4.78 12.49 -14.30
C VAL A 83 -3.31 12.17 -14.10
N LYS A 84 -2.48 12.85 -14.91
CA LYS A 84 -1.07 13.08 -14.55
C LYS A 84 -1.06 13.44 -13.07
N PRO A 85 -0.13 12.88 -12.26
CA PRO A 85 0.05 13.36 -10.90
C PRO A 85 -0.02 14.87 -11.01
N VAL A 86 -0.85 15.52 -10.16
CA VAL A 86 -0.99 16.99 -10.15
C VAL A 86 0.42 17.47 -10.33
N ALA A 87 0.69 17.99 -11.51
CA ALA A 87 2.03 18.35 -11.88
C ALA A 87 2.41 19.35 -10.81
N SER A 88 3.22 18.90 -9.86
CA SER A 88 4.01 19.79 -9.09
C SER A 88 4.60 20.70 -10.14
N THR A 89 4.17 21.94 -10.11
CA THR A 89 4.79 23.03 -10.83
C THR A 89 6.29 22.83 -10.70
N ASN A 90 6.93 22.36 -11.74
CA ASN A 90 8.35 22.30 -12.06
C ASN A 90 9.40 22.42 -10.94
N ASN A 91 9.19 21.83 -9.76
CA ASN A 91 10.21 21.81 -8.73
C ASN A 91 10.33 20.41 -8.14
N SER A 92 11.40 19.70 -8.50
CA SER A 92 11.85 18.45 -7.86
C SER A 92 12.10 18.59 -6.35
N PHE A 93 12.01 19.77 -5.79
CA PHE A 93 12.09 20.08 -4.36
C PHE A 93 10.76 19.88 -3.62
N ASP A 94 9.60 20.13 -4.23
CA ASP A 94 8.29 20.00 -3.58
C ASP A 94 7.98 18.57 -3.14
N ASP A 95 8.46 17.59 -3.89
CA ASP A 95 8.30 16.16 -3.56
C ASP A 95 9.03 15.74 -2.28
N LEU A 96 9.99 16.52 -1.81
CA LEU A 96 10.76 16.24 -0.60
C LEU A 96 10.19 16.89 0.66
N LEU A 97 9.22 17.78 0.52
CA LEU A 97 8.72 18.59 1.64
C LEU A 97 7.65 17.86 2.47
N HIS A 98 6.90 16.93 1.88
CA HIS A 98 5.91 16.12 2.61
C HIS A 98 6.42 14.70 2.87
N TYR A 99 5.77 13.96 3.75
CA TYR A 99 6.08 12.54 3.94
C TYR A 99 5.49 11.71 2.82
N ARG A 100 6.33 10.90 2.17
CA ARG A 100 5.91 9.94 1.13
C ARG A 100 5.45 8.61 1.72
N SER A 101 6.01 8.26 2.87
CA SER A 101 5.65 7.04 3.58
C SER A 101 5.63 7.27 5.08
N VAL A 102 4.96 6.40 5.79
CA VAL A 102 4.99 6.38 7.25
C VAL A 102 6.39 6.07 7.79
N ASP A 103 7.19 5.32 7.05
CA ASP A 103 8.55 4.95 7.47
C ASP A 103 9.48 6.16 7.52
N GLU A 104 9.34 7.13 6.62
CA GLU A 104 10.08 8.39 6.72
C GLU A 104 9.77 9.12 8.04
N PHE A 105 8.50 9.21 8.40
CA PHE A 105 8.07 9.84 9.66
C PHE A 105 8.55 9.05 10.87
N LYS A 106 8.40 7.73 10.86
CA LYS A 106 8.87 6.83 11.90
C LYS A 106 10.38 6.97 12.11
N ASN A 107 11.17 6.96 11.02
CA ASN A 107 12.63 7.09 11.09
C ASN A 107 13.06 8.42 11.74
N GLU A 108 12.35 9.51 11.51
CA GLU A 108 12.64 10.79 12.18
C GLU A 108 12.37 10.73 13.69
N LEU A 109 11.29 10.08 14.12
CA LEU A 109 11.00 9.88 15.54
C LEU A 109 12.01 8.93 16.19
N GLU A 110 12.39 7.85 15.51
CA GLU A 110 13.42 6.92 15.97
C GLU A 110 14.80 7.60 16.10
N LEU A 111 15.12 8.52 15.21
CA LEU A 111 16.35 9.31 15.29
C LEU A 111 16.40 10.14 16.59
N ILE A 112 15.28 10.76 16.96
CA ILE A 112 15.15 11.48 18.25
C ILE A 112 15.30 10.50 19.42
N ARG A 113 14.57 9.36 19.38
CA ARG A 113 14.63 8.34 20.42
C ARG A 113 16.04 7.80 20.64
N ASN A 114 16.72 7.44 19.56
CA ASN A 114 18.08 6.90 19.61
C ASN A 114 19.07 7.93 20.18
N SER A 115 18.89 9.21 19.85
CA SER A 115 19.72 10.27 20.43
C SER A 115 19.49 10.43 21.94
N LEU A 116 18.25 10.33 22.41
CA LEU A 116 17.94 10.38 23.84
C LEU A 116 18.53 9.16 24.57
N VAL A 117 18.32 7.96 24.04
CA VAL A 117 18.85 6.71 24.64
C VAL A 117 20.37 6.72 24.73
N SER A 118 21.07 7.31 23.76
CA SER A 118 22.54 7.42 23.79
C SER A 118 23.07 8.26 24.97
N THR A 119 22.20 8.99 25.64
CA THR A 119 22.52 9.80 26.83
C THR A 119 21.74 9.36 28.08
N ASP A 120 21.30 8.10 28.09
CA ASP A 120 20.51 7.50 29.18
C ASP A 120 19.20 8.25 29.52
N LEU A 121 18.63 8.93 28.50
CA LEU A 121 17.35 9.62 28.62
C LEU A 121 16.24 8.82 27.98
N THR A 122 15.06 8.86 28.57
CA THR A 122 13.83 8.26 28.04
C THR A 122 12.73 9.29 27.89
N CYS A 123 11.82 9.06 26.96
CA CYS A 123 10.68 9.95 26.72
C CYS A 123 9.44 9.10 26.41
N GLU A 124 8.64 8.80 27.45
CA GLU A 124 7.43 7.98 27.35
C GLU A 124 6.43 8.51 26.29
N PRO A 125 6.16 9.82 26.17
CA PRO A 125 5.31 10.34 25.09
C PRO A 125 5.84 10.04 23.69
N LEU A 126 7.15 10.03 23.48
CA LEU A 126 7.77 9.67 22.20
C LEU A 126 7.61 8.17 21.91
N ASP A 127 7.82 7.32 22.90
CA ASP A 127 7.64 5.87 22.76
C ASP A 127 6.17 5.53 22.47
N THR A 128 5.23 6.20 23.13
CA THR A 128 3.80 6.08 22.88
C THR A 128 3.45 6.49 21.44
N LEU A 129 3.98 7.62 20.96
CA LEU A 129 3.77 8.08 19.60
C LEU A 129 4.36 7.09 18.59
N LEU A 130 5.57 6.58 18.82
CA LEU A 130 6.20 5.57 17.96
C LEU A 130 5.36 4.29 17.88
N ASN A 131 4.79 3.83 18.99
CA ASN A 131 3.89 2.68 19.02
C ASN A 131 2.61 2.95 18.21
N GLN A 132 2.01 4.14 18.34
CA GLN A 132 0.85 4.53 17.53
C GLN A 132 1.19 4.57 16.05
N VAL A 133 2.34 5.13 15.67
CA VAL A 133 2.81 5.17 14.28
C VAL A 133 3.08 3.76 13.75
N HIS A 134 3.61 2.87 14.57
CA HIS A 134 3.84 1.48 14.19
C HIS A 134 2.54 0.72 13.93
N ILE A 135 1.52 0.94 14.74
CA ILE A 135 0.22 0.25 14.64
C ILE A 135 -0.61 0.82 13.48
N PHE A 136 -0.78 2.13 13.43
CA PHE A 136 -1.73 2.79 12.53
C PHE A 136 -1.09 3.38 11.27
N GLY A 137 0.18 3.74 11.31
CA GLY A 137 0.80 4.50 10.22
C GLY A 137 0.11 5.85 9.99
N PHE A 138 -0.17 6.15 8.73
CA PHE A 138 -0.98 7.31 8.31
C PHE A 138 -2.43 6.93 7.98
N SER A 139 -2.82 5.70 8.19
CA SER A 139 -4.18 5.19 7.96
C SER A 139 -4.85 4.81 9.28
N LEU A 140 -6.14 5.04 9.36
CA LEU A 140 -6.92 4.66 10.54
C LEU A 140 -7.08 3.14 10.64
N ALA A 141 -7.28 2.49 9.50
CA ALA A 141 -7.42 1.03 9.36
C ALA A 141 -7.05 0.60 7.95
N SER A 142 -6.65 -0.66 7.79
CA SER A 142 -6.59 -1.33 6.49
C SER A 142 -7.99 -1.65 6.01
N LEU A 143 -8.22 -1.59 4.71
CA LEU A 143 -9.49 -1.93 4.08
C LEU A 143 -9.34 -3.22 3.28
N ASP A 144 -10.26 -4.14 3.46
CA ASP A 144 -10.42 -5.28 2.58
C ASP A 144 -11.35 -4.89 1.44
N ILE A 145 -10.95 -5.22 0.23
CA ILE A 145 -11.81 -5.08 -0.95
C ILE A 145 -12.56 -6.40 -1.12
N ARG A 146 -13.85 -6.33 -1.41
CA ARG A 146 -14.66 -7.52 -1.66
C ARG A 146 -15.41 -7.38 -2.98
N GLN A 147 -15.29 -8.39 -3.82
CA GLN A 147 -16.07 -8.54 -5.04
C GLN A 147 -16.49 -9.99 -5.26
N GLU A 148 -17.59 -10.16 -6.00
CA GLU A 148 -18.10 -11.47 -6.40
C GLU A 148 -17.29 -12.04 -7.58
N SER A 149 -17.04 -13.36 -7.59
CA SER A 149 -16.23 -14.05 -8.61
C SER A 149 -16.72 -13.82 -10.03
N THR A 150 -18.04 -13.80 -10.26
CA THR A 150 -18.65 -13.58 -11.58
C THR A 150 -18.22 -12.28 -12.26
N ARG A 151 -17.89 -11.23 -11.47
CA ARG A 151 -17.41 -9.97 -12.06
C ARG A 151 -16.05 -10.11 -12.75
N HIS A 152 -15.21 -10.98 -12.24
CA HIS A 152 -13.88 -11.24 -12.81
C HIS A 152 -14.00 -12.08 -14.07
N SER A 153 -14.77 -13.18 -13.99
CA SER A 153 -14.99 -14.07 -15.14
C SER A 153 -15.70 -13.37 -16.29
N ASP A 154 -16.69 -12.49 -16.03
CA ASP A 154 -17.35 -11.67 -17.05
C ASP A 154 -16.37 -10.71 -17.72
N ALA A 155 -15.51 -10.06 -16.95
CA ALA A 155 -14.49 -9.15 -17.49
C ALA A 155 -13.48 -9.90 -18.37
N LEU A 156 -13.07 -11.09 -17.99
CA LEU A 156 -12.16 -11.91 -18.79
C LEU A 156 -12.85 -12.52 -20.02
N ASP A 157 -14.15 -12.80 -19.92
CA ASP A 157 -14.90 -13.26 -21.09
C ASP A 157 -14.98 -12.15 -22.17
N GLU A 158 -15.26 -10.90 -21.77
CA GLU A 158 -15.22 -9.76 -22.67
C GLU A 158 -13.80 -9.53 -23.24
N LEU A 159 -12.77 -9.63 -22.41
CA LEU A 159 -11.38 -9.52 -22.84
C LEU A 159 -10.99 -10.58 -23.86
N THR A 160 -11.35 -11.85 -23.64
CA THR A 160 -11.00 -12.93 -24.57
C THR A 160 -11.75 -12.85 -25.89
N ARG A 161 -12.97 -12.32 -25.90
CA ARG A 161 -13.69 -11.98 -27.15
C ARG A 161 -12.99 -10.85 -27.88
N TYR A 162 -12.55 -9.80 -27.18
CA TYR A 162 -11.78 -8.72 -27.79
C TYR A 162 -10.47 -9.21 -28.42
N LEU A 163 -9.79 -10.16 -27.75
CA LEU A 163 -8.54 -10.76 -28.25
C LEU A 163 -8.76 -11.75 -29.41
N ASP A 164 -10.00 -11.98 -29.81
CA ASP A 164 -10.40 -12.93 -30.88
C ASP A 164 -9.82 -14.35 -30.63
N LEU A 165 -9.90 -14.80 -29.37
CA LEU A 165 -9.47 -16.16 -29.04
C LEU A 165 -10.42 -17.20 -29.67
N PRO A 166 -9.92 -18.40 -30.02
CA PRO A 166 -10.76 -19.48 -30.63
C PRO A 166 -11.95 -19.86 -29.75
N GLU A 167 -11.83 -19.72 -28.44
CA GLU A 167 -12.89 -19.95 -27.45
C GLU A 167 -12.89 -18.79 -26.44
N SER A 168 -14.05 -18.21 -26.18
CA SER A 168 -14.17 -17.16 -25.16
C SER A 168 -14.10 -17.76 -23.75
N TYR A 169 -13.63 -16.96 -22.78
CA TYR A 169 -13.42 -17.41 -21.41
C TYR A 169 -14.67 -18.03 -20.77
N GLY A 170 -15.83 -17.47 -21.04
CA GLY A 170 -17.13 -17.97 -20.55
C GLY A 170 -17.50 -19.37 -21.06
N LEU A 171 -16.97 -19.80 -22.22
CA LEU A 171 -17.20 -21.14 -22.80
C LEU A 171 -16.17 -22.17 -22.34
N MET A 172 -15.02 -21.74 -21.83
CA MET A 172 -13.97 -22.65 -21.37
C MET A 172 -14.40 -23.45 -20.13
N ASN A 173 -14.02 -24.72 -20.08
CA ASN A 173 -14.11 -25.51 -18.85
C ASN A 173 -13.00 -25.11 -17.85
N GLU A 174 -13.08 -25.55 -16.61
CA GLU A 174 -12.16 -25.16 -15.53
C GLU A 174 -10.69 -25.45 -15.87
N GLU A 175 -10.38 -26.62 -16.42
CA GLU A 175 -9.01 -27.00 -16.79
C GLU A 175 -8.44 -26.06 -17.86
N SER A 176 -9.25 -25.69 -18.85
CA SER A 176 -8.88 -24.75 -19.92
C SER A 176 -8.68 -23.34 -19.36
N ARG A 177 -9.55 -22.89 -18.43
CA ARG A 177 -9.43 -21.61 -17.74
C ARG A 177 -8.12 -21.52 -16.96
N VAL A 178 -7.86 -22.49 -16.10
CA VAL A 178 -6.63 -22.54 -15.31
C VAL A 178 -5.38 -22.55 -16.19
N THR A 179 -5.38 -23.38 -17.25
CA THR A 179 -4.26 -23.46 -18.19
C THR A 179 -4.00 -22.12 -18.88
N TRP A 180 -5.05 -21.47 -19.36
CA TRP A 180 -4.94 -20.16 -20.01
C TRP A 180 -4.47 -19.07 -19.04
N LEU A 181 -5.06 -18.98 -17.83
CA LEU A 181 -4.69 -18.02 -16.81
C LEU A 181 -3.23 -18.18 -16.38
N MET A 182 -2.78 -19.41 -16.13
CA MET A 182 -1.39 -19.69 -15.77
C MET A 182 -0.41 -19.30 -16.88
N LYS A 183 -0.76 -19.52 -18.13
CA LYS A 183 0.03 -19.09 -19.28
C LYS A 183 0.12 -17.56 -19.33
N GLU A 184 -1.00 -16.85 -19.20
CA GLU A 184 -1.01 -15.39 -19.27
C GLU A 184 -0.37 -14.71 -18.06
N LEU A 185 -0.43 -15.31 -16.89
CA LEU A 185 0.33 -14.85 -15.70
C LEU A 185 1.83 -14.92 -15.92
N ASN A 186 2.33 -15.92 -16.67
CA ASN A 186 3.75 -16.07 -16.99
C ASN A 186 4.24 -15.15 -18.11
N THR A 187 3.36 -14.43 -18.80
CA THR A 187 3.76 -13.56 -19.90
C THR A 187 3.89 -12.11 -19.45
N ARG A 188 4.84 -11.36 -20.04
CA ARG A 188 4.98 -9.91 -19.80
C ARG A 188 4.12 -9.07 -20.75
N ARG A 189 3.46 -9.70 -21.71
CA ARG A 189 2.64 -9.00 -22.66
C ARG A 189 1.37 -8.48 -21.98
N PRO A 190 1.08 -7.17 -22.03
CA PRO A 190 -0.19 -6.66 -21.56
C PRO A 190 -1.33 -7.18 -22.43
N LEU A 191 -2.45 -7.54 -21.79
CA LEU A 191 -3.65 -8.03 -22.46
C LEU A 191 -4.71 -6.94 -22.59
N ILE A 192 -4.80 -6.05 -21.58
CA ILE A 192 -5.80 -4.99 -21.53
C ILE A 192 -5.26 -3.76 -22.25
N PRO A 193 -5.88 -3.33 -23.38
CA PRO A 193 -5.45 -2.13 -24.07
C PRO A 193 -5.80 -0.87 -23.26
N PRO A 194 -4.96 0.19 -23.34
CA PRO A 194 -5.17 1.43 -22.60
C PRO A 194 -6.47 2.16 -22.95
N ALA A 195 -6.97 1.99 -24.16
CA ALA A 195 -8.18 2.63 -24.67
C ALA A 195 -9.02 1.58 -25.40
N PHE A 196 -10.05 1.11 -24.74
CA PHE A 196 -11.07 0.26 -25.31
C PHE A 196 -12.41 0.59 -24.66
N ASP A 197 -13.49 0.51 -25.43
CA ASP A 197 -14.85 0.79 -24.93
C ASP A 197 -15.45 -0.47 -24.31
N TRP A 198 -15.00 -0.76 -23.07
CA TRP A 198 -15.49 -1.87 -22.28
C TRP A 198 -16.94 -1.68 -21.86
N SER A 199 -17.67 -2.78 -21.68
CA SER A 199 -18.94 -2.72 -20.97
C SER A 199 -18.78 -2.02 -19.62
N LYS A 200 -19.83 -1.38 -19.12
CA LYS A 200 -19.79 -0.67 -17.85
C LYS A 200 -19.33 -1.57 -16.71
N SER A 201 -19.79 -2.84 -16.68
CA SER A 201 -19.40 -3.81 -15.65
C SER A 201 -17.90 -4.12 -15.70
N THR A 202 -17.37 -4.41 -16.89
CA THR A 202 -15.94 -4.71 -17.09
C THR A 202 -15.07 -3.49 -16.73
N GLN A 203 -15.49 -2.30 -17.16
CA GLN A 203 -14.79 -1.07 -16.85
C GLN A 203 -14.75 -0.80 -15.33
N GLU A 204 -15.85 -1.01 -14.62
CA GLU A 204 -15.89 -0.91 -13.15
C GLU A 204 -14.92 -1.91 -12.50
N THR A 205 -14.92 -3.17 -12.94
CA THR A 205 -14.04 -4.22 -12.44
C THR A 205 -12.56 -3.85 -12.63
N ILE A 206 -12.15 -3.49 -13.84
CA ILE A 206 -10.77 -3.08 -14.15
C ILE A 206 -10.39 -1.82 -13.35
N SER A 207 -11.30 -0.86 -13.19
CA SER A 207 -11.07 0.38 -12.45
C SER A 207 -10.76 0.14 -10.99
N VAL A 208 -11.34 -0.89 -10.36
CA VAL A 208 -11.03 -1.27 -8.97
C VAL A 208 -9.55 -1.65 -8.84
N PHE A 209 -8.99 -2.46 -9.73
CA PHE A 209 -7.58 -2.84 -9.68
C PHE A 209 -6.64 -1.65 -9.93
N HIS A 210 -6.97 -0.79 -10.87
CA HIS A 210 -6.21 0.45 -11.07
C HIS A 210 -6.28 1.37 -9.85
N MET A 211 -7.44 1.47 -9.20
CA MET A 211 -7.60 2.22 -7.95
C MET A 211 -6.72 1.64 -6.85
N LEU A 212 -6.73 0.32 -6.67
CA LEU A 212 -5.90 -0.37 -5.68
C LEU A 212 -4.41 -0.11 -5.90
N HIS A 213 -3.94 -0.24 -7.15
CA HIS A 213 -2.55 0.06 -7.49
C HIS A 213 -2.16 1.50 -7.09
N ARG A 214 -3.03 2.47 -7.39
CA ARG A 214 -2.79 3.88 -7.05
C ARG A 214 -2.81 4.12 -5.54
N LEU A 215 -3.78 3.53 -4.82
CA LEU A 215 -3.85 3.65 -3.36
C LEU A 215 -2.62 3.06 -2.68
N GLN A 216 -2.17 1.88 -3.12
CA GLN A 216 -0.97 1.26 -2.57
C GLN A 216 0.28 2.07 -2.87
N LYS A 217 0.40 2.62 -4.07
CA LYS A 217 1.52 3.50 -4.46
C LYS A 217 1.56 4.80 -3.65
N GLU A 218 0.39 5.34 -3.31
CA GLU A 218 0.26 6.60 -2.58
C GLU A 218 0.42 6.43 -1.06
N PHE A 219 -0.22 5.42 -0.48
CA PHE A 219 -0.33 5.25 0.97
C PHE A 219 0.41 4.03 1.52
N GLY A 220 1.02 3.25 0.64
CA GLY A 220 1.67 1.99 0.97
C GLY A 220 0.73 0.78 0.87
N THR A 221 1.32 -0.40 0.74
CA THR A 221 0.59 -1.66 0.47
C THR A 221 -0.38 -2.04 1.59
N ARG A 222 -0.08 -1.65 2.82
CA ARG A 222 -0.89 -1.98 4.00
C ARG A 222 -2.30 -1.39 3.99
N ILE A 223 -2.59 -0.37 3.18
CA ILE A 223 -3.91 0.29 3.19
C ILE A 223 -5.03 -0.58 2.63
N CYS A 224 -4.72 -1.41 1.62
CA CYS A 224 -5.66 -2.29 0.93
C CYS A 224 -4.90 -3.51 0.40
N ARG A 225 -4.48 -4.38 1.29
CA ARG A 225 -3.68 -5.55 0.96
C ARG A 225 -4.55 -6.74 0.54
N SER A 226 -5.69 -6.92 1.22
CA SER A 226 -6.54 -8.08 1.07
C SER A 226 -7.66 -7.81 0.06
N TYR A 227 -7.80 -8.74 -0.88
CA TYR A 227 -8.87 -8.78 -1.86
C TYR A 227 -9.68 -10.06 -1.67
N VAL A 228 -10.87 -9.93 -1.14
CA VAL A 228 -11.77 -11.04 -0.81
C VAL A 228 -12.68 -11.32 -2.01
N ILE A 229 -12.69 -12.58 -2.45
CA ILE A 229 -13.57 -13.05 -3.52
C ILE A 229 -14.75 -13.77 -2.87
N SER A 230 -15.93 -13.17 -2.91
CA SER A 230 -17.17 -13.86 -2.52
C SER A 230 -17.62 -14.82 -3.62
N MET A 231 -18.36 -15.85 -3.23
CA MET A 231 -18.80 -16.92 -4.14
C MET A 231 -17.62 -17.56 -4.88
N SER A 232 -16.58 -17.90 -4.15
CA SER A 232 -15.41 -18.62 -4.69
C SER A 232 -15.69 -20.11 -4.77
N HIS A 233 -15.62 -20.68 -5.98
CA HIS A 233 -15.95 -22.07 -6.22
C HIS A 233 -14.77 -22.87 -6.77
N THR A 234 -13.91 -22.25 -7.56
CA THR A 234 -12.88 -22.91 -8.35
C THR A 234 -11.52 -22.23 -8.24
N ALA A 235 -10.48 -22.92 -8.70
CA ALA A 235 -9.12 -22.37 -8.72
C ALA A 235 -8.99 -21.17 -9.69
N SER A 236 -9.76 -21.19 -10.79
CA SER A 236 -9.75 -20.10 -11.74
C SER A 236 -10.19 -18.77 -11.11
N ASP A 237 -11.12 -18.76 -10.14
CA ASP A 237 -11.60 -17.53 -9.49
C ASP A 237 -10.45 -16.72 -8.85
N LEU A 238 -9.46 -17.40 -8.27
CA LEU A 238 -8.30 -16.73 -7.67
C LEU A 238 -7.29 -16.26 -8.73
N LEU A 239 -7.07 -17.10 -9.75
CA LEU A 239 -6.16 -16.78 -10.84
C LEU A 239 -6.67 -15.62 -11.71
N GLU A 240 -7.98 -15.48 -11.87
CA GLU A 240 -8.64 -14.34 -12.52
C GLU A 240 -8.26 -13.02 -11.87
N VAL A 241 -8.37 -12.97 -10.53
CA VAL A 241 -7.99 -11.78 -9.76
C VAL A 241 -6.51 -11.48 -9.88
N LEU A 242 -5.65 -12.49 -9.83
CA LEU A 242 -4.21 -12.30 -10.04
C LEU A 242 -3.88 -11.78 -11.44
N LEU A 243 -4.58 -12.26 -12.48
CA LEU A 243 -4.38 -11.76 -13.84
C LEU A 243 -4.81 -10.29 -13.97
N LEU A 244 -5.97 -9.91 -13.43
CA LEU A 244 -6.43 -8.51 -13.41
C LEU A 244 -5.50 -7.60 -12.59
N ALA A 245 -4.97 -8.10 -11.47
CA ALA A 245 -3.99 -7.41 -10.66
C ALA A 245 -2.68 -7.17 -11.43
N LYS A 246 -2.20 -8.17 -12.17
CA LYS A 246 -1.04 -8.04 -13.06
C LYS A 246 -1.28 -7.00 -14.15
N GLU A 247 -2.40 -7.06 -14.83
CA GLU A 247 -2.74 -6.13 -15.93
C GLU A 247 -2.85 -4.68 -15.47
N SER A 248 -3.24 -4.46 -14.22
CA SER A 248 -3.29 -3.12 -13.60
C SER A 248 -1.94 -2.64 -13.05
N GLY A 249 -0.91 -3.49 -13.06
CA GLY A 249 0.40 -3.20 -12.46
C GLY A 249 0.42 -3.29 -10.93
N LEU A 250 -0.61 -3.87 -10.30
CA LEU A 250 -0.67 -4.09 -8.86
C LEU A 250 0.30 -5.18 -8.41
N ILE A 251 0.52 -6.19 -9.24
CA ILE A 251 1.53 -7.22 -9.07
C ILE A 251 2.40 -7.36 -10.32
N ASP A 252 3.65 -7.79 -10.13
CA ASP A 252 4.54 -8.20 -11.22
C ASP A 252 5.01 -9.65 -10.97
N PRO A 253 4.47 -10.64 -11.67
CA PRO A 253 4.85 -12.04 -11.48
C PRO A 253 6.33 -12.32 -11.69
N THR A 254 7.05 -11.47 -12.41
CA THR A 254 8.49 -11.64 -12.65
C THR A 254 9.37 -11.23 -11.46
N LEU A 255 8.81 -10.46 -10.53
CA LEU A 255 9.48 -10.06 -9.29
C LEU A 255 9.21 -11.04 -8.14
N GLY A 256 8.32 -12.01 -8.34
CA GLY A 256 7.91 -12.98 -7.31
C GLY A 256 6.91 -12.41 -6.31
N ALA A 257 7.06 -12.76 -5.04
CA ALA A 257 6.09 -12.48 -3.99
C ALA A 257 5.55 -11.05 -4.01
N ALA A 258 4.23 -10.95 -4.12
CA ALA A 258 3.51 -9.68 -4.10
C ALA A 258 2.99 -9.36 -2.69
N ASP A 259 2.88 -8.08 -2.35
CA ASP A 259 2.18 -7.65 -1.12
C ASP A 259 0.69 -7.41 -1.42
N PHE A 260 0.08 -8.37 -2.10
CA PHE A 260 -1.33 -8.40 -2.46
C PHE A 260 -1.88 -9.79 -2.19
N LEU A 261 -2.88 -9.87 -1.34
CA LEU A 261 -3.42 -11.12 -0.82
C LEU A 261 -4.81 -11.36 -1.42
N VAL A 262 -4.92 -12.41 -2.21
CA VAL A 262 -6.21 -12.88 -2.75
C VAL A 262 -6.80 -13.89 -1.77
N VAL A 263 -7.97 -13.57 -1.22
CA VAL A 263 -8.63 -14.34 -0.16
C VAL A 263 -9.93 -14.92 -0.71
N PRO A 264 -9.99 -16.22 -0.99
CA PRO A 264 -11.25 -16.85 -1.37
C PRO A 264 -12.18 -16.96 -0.16
N LEU A 265 -13.45 -16.64 -0.35
CA LEU A 265 -14.51 -16.89 0.63
C LEU A 265 -15.35 -18.08 0.15
N PHE A 266 -15.25 -19.19 0.89
CA PHE A 266 -16.07 -20.37 0.69
C PHE A 266 -17.32 -20.27 1.57
N GLU A 267 -18.49 -20.07 0.96
CA GLU A 267 -19.72 -19.70 1.66
C GLU A 267 -20.68 -20.87 1.81
N THR A 268 -20.83 -21.67 0.76
CA THR A 268 -21.78 -22.79 0.78
C THR A 268 -21.16 -24.07 1.35
N VAL A 269 -21.99 -25.02 1.76
CA VAL A 269 -21.53 -26.36 2.21
C VAL A 269 -20.77 -27.06 1.08
N GLU A 270 -21.19 -26.90 -0.17
CA GLU A 270 -20.54 -27.46 -1.32
C GLU A 270 -19.15 -26.86 -1.54
N ASP A 271 -19.03 -25.53 -1.42
CA ASP A 271 -17.72 -24.84 -1.52
C ASP A 271 -16.77 -25.31 -0.43
N LEU A 272 -17.24 -25.42 0.81
CA LEU A 272 -16.44 -25.90 1.92
C LEU A 272 -15.94 -27.34 1.73
N GLN A 273 -16.73 -28.19 1.10
CA GLN A 273 -16.32 -29.56 0.75
C GLN A 273 -15.27 -29.59 -0.35
N HIS A 274 -15.34 -28.66 -1.30
CA HIS A 274 -14.41 -28.57 -2.43
C HIS A 274 -13.17 -27.72 -2.14
N ALA A 275 -13.21 -26.85 -1.13
CA ALA A 275 -12.11 -25.95 -0.78
C ALA A 275 -10.73 -26.62 -0.68
N PRO A 276 -10.59 -27.82 -0.05
CA PRO A 276 -9.29 -28.50 0.01
C PRO A 276 -8.72 -28.81 -1.39
N SER A 277 -9.55 -29.30 -2.32
CA SER A 277 -9.10 -29.65 -3.68
C SER A 277 -8.76 -28.41 -4.51
N VAL A 278 -9.52 -27.32 -4.36
CA VAL A 278 -9.24 -26.03 -4.99
C VAL A 278 -7.90 -25.50 -4.53
N MET A 279 -7.66 -25.49 -3.22
CA MET A 279 -6.41 -24.98 -2.65
C MET A 279 -5.23 -25.86 -2.98
N GLU A 280 -5.39 -27.20 -3.00
CA GLU A 280 -4.35 -28.11 -3.40
C GLU A 280 -3.91 -27.86 -4.85
N SER A 281 -4.86 -27.71 -5.77
CA SER A 281 -4.60 -27.38 -7.17
C SER A 281 -3.80 -26.10 -7.32
N LEU A 282 -4.19 -25.03 -6.62
CA LEU A 282 -3.48 -23.74 -6.64
C LEU A 282 -2.07 -23.84 -6.05
N LEU A 283 -1.93 -24.48 -4.89
CA LEU A 283 -0.65 -24.61 -4.20
C LEU A 283 0.34 -25.55 -4.90
N GLN A 284 -0.12 -26.41 -5.81
CA GLN A 284 0.75 -27.21 -6.69
C GLN A 284 1.31 -26.37 -7.85
N ALA A 285 0.68 -25.26 -8.21
CA ALA A 285 1.10 -24.38 -9.29
C ALA A 285 2.27 -23.46 -8.83
N ASP A 286 3.43 -23.59 -9.46
CA ASP A 286 4.63 -22.82 -9.10
C ASP A 286 4.40 -21.31 -9.18
N VAL A 287 3.77 -20.83 -10.25
CA VAL A 287 3.46 -19.41 -10.44
C VAL A 287 2.60 -18.84 -9.31
N TYR A 288 1.60 -19.62 -8.87
CA TYR A 288 0.77 -19.20 -7.75
C TYR A 288 1.56 -19.08 -6.45
N ARG A 289 2.37 -20.09 -6.14
CA ARG A 289 3.21 -20.10 -4.92
C ARG A 289 4.23 -18.98 -4.90
N GLU A 290 4.80 -18.64 -6.05
CA GLU A 290 5.77 -17.56 -6.17
C GLU A 290 5.15 -16.19 -5.91
N LEU A 291 3.87 -16.01 -6.24
CA LEU A 291 3.11 -14.77 -6.03
C LEU A 291 2.61 -14.59 -4.59
N LEU A 292 2.57 -15.65 -3.78
CA LEU A 292 2.08 -15.53 -2.40
C LEU A 292 2.90 -14.53 -1.58
N PRO A 293 2.23 -13.62 -0.83
CA PRO A 293 2.90 -12.74 0.10
C PRO A 293 3.76 -13.52 1.08
N ARG A 294 4.88 -12.96 1.45
CA ARG A 294 5.80 -13.58 2.42
C ARG A 294 5.78 -12.82 3.73
N VAL A 295 5.63 -13.54 4.83
CA VAL A 295 5.46 -12.95 6.16
C VAL A 295 6.31 -13.66 7.22
N GLY A 296 6.54 -12.94 8.32
CA GLY A 296 7.26 -13.45 9.49
C GLY A 296 8.79 -13.46 9.33
N GLU A 297 9.49 -13.76 10.43
CA GLU A 297 10.96 -13.80 10.47
C GLU A 297 11.57 -14.87 9.53
N LYS A 298 10.84 -15.96 9.27
CA LYS A 298 11.25 -17.04 8.38
C LYS A 298 10.83 -16.81 6.92
N ILE A 299 10.20 -15.67 6.61
CA ILE A 299 9.79 -15.31 5.25
C ILE A 299 9.01 -16.46 4.58
N GLN A 300 7.93 -16.89 5.22
CA GLN A 300 7.10 -17.98 4.70
C GLN A 300 5.95 -17.43 3.85
N PRO A 301 5.54 -18.17 2.78
CA PRO A 301 4.38 -17.80 2.00
C PRO A 301 3.11 -17.86 2.87
N LEU A 302 2.24 -16.87 2.70
CA LEU A 302 0.95 -16.78 3.41
C LEU A 302 -0.20 -16.89 2.42
N GLN A 303 -1.14 -17.76 2.73
CA GLN A 303 -2.47 -17.80 2.10
C GLN A 303 -3.53 -17.69 3.17
N GLU A 304 -4.40 -16.70 3.05
CA GLU A 304 -5.59 -16.56 3.88
C GLU A 304 -6.81 -17.16 3.18
N LEU A 305 -7.67 -17.77 3.95
CA LEU A 305 -8.96 -18.30 3.53
C LEU A 305 -10.04 -17.71 4.42
N MET A 306 -11.17 -17.35 3.83
CA MET A 306 -12.35 -16.94 4.57
C MET A 306 -13.39 -18.04 4.46
N LEU A 307 -13.94 -18.45 5.60
CA LEU A 307 -14.99 -19.46 5.68
C LEU A 307 -16.31 -18.79 6.07
N GLY A 308 -17.36 -19.05 5.33
CA GLY A 308 -18.69 -18.60 5.64
C GLY A 308 -19.17 -19.18 6.98
N TYR A 309 -19.70 -18.31 7.84
CA TYR A 309 -20.11 -18.71 9.20
C TYR A 309 -21.63 -18.63 9.43
N SER A 310 -22.33 -17.83 8.64
CA SER A 310 -23.71 -17.43 8.96
C SER A 310 -24.77 -17.75 7.90
N ASP A 311 -24.45 -18.51 6.88
CA ASP A 311 -25.42 -18.86 5.83
C ASP A 311 -25.88 -20.29 5.91
#